data_3d227a598a8c2414e3da3a00749ce62e
#
_entry.id   3d227a598a8c2414e3da3a00749ce62e
#
_cell.length_a   1.000
_cell.length_b   1.000
_cell.length_c   1.000
_cell.angle_alpha   90.00
_cell.angle_beta   90.00
_cell.angle_gamma   90.00
#
_symmetry.space_group_name_H-M   'P 1'
#
loop_
_entity.id
_entity.type
_entity.pdbx_description
1 polymer ?
#
loop_
_entity_poly.entity_id
_entity_poly.type
_entity_poly.pdbx_seq_one_letter_code
_entity_poly.pdbx_strand_id
1 'polypeptide(L)'
;MILPLLVTGFFLSAVPQVGDTAPDFTVTDTDGKQHTLSELVKQGPVILAFFPKAFTSGCTRELTAYRDRYADIEKLKGQVLAISMDDAETLKRFKAELKAPFAFIPDPDGKVVKDYDVKTPVVSFAQRYTFVIGEGRKILKVDSGKDAIDPSGAVAACPLSKPGSKPDARTPPDARAP
;
A
#
# COMPACT_ATOMS: atom_id res chain seq x y z
N MET A 1 38.13 34.03 -3.69
CA MET A 1 37.57 32.93 -4.49
C MET A 1 36.99 31.91 -3.50
N ILE A 2 35.69 31.96 -3.24
CA ILE A 2 35.02 31.06 -2.25
C ILE A 2 34.40 29.95 -3.07
N LEU A 3 34.92 28.73 -2.89
CA LEU A 3 34.43 27.51 -3.53
C LEU A 3 33.16 27.04 -2.81
N PRO A 4 32.00 26.85 -3.47
CA PRO A 4 30.83 26.32 -2.80
C PRO A 4 31.03 24.84 -2.51
N LEU A 5 30.94 24.48 -1.23
CA LEU A 5 30.94 23.11 -0.76
C LEU A 5 29.61 22.44 -1.21
N LEU A 6 29.67 21.63 -2.25
CA LEU A 6 28.57 20.75 -2.67
C LEU A 6 28.38 19.68 -1.58
N VAL A 7 27.42 19.91 -0.69
CA VAL A 7 26.91 18.89 0.21
C VAL A 7 26.07 17.92 -0.62
N THR A 8 26.71 16.88 -1.15
CA THR A 8 26.01 15.70 -1.69
C THR A 8 25.33 14.99 -0.53
N GLY A 9 24.03 15.24 -0.37
CA GLY A 9 23.20 14.52 0.58
C GLY A 9 23.19 13.04 0.21
N PHE A 10 23.87 12.23 1.01
CA PHE A 10 23.78 10.77 0.97
C PHE A 10 22.38 10.44 1.52
N PHE A 11 21.40 10.20 0.62
CA PHE A 11 20.12 9.63 1.02
C PHE A 11 20.40 8.18 1.46
N LEU A 12 20.59 7.96 2.77
CA LEU A 12 20.45 6.62 3.33
C LEU A 12 19.02 6.19 3.05
N SER A 13 18.85 5.12 2.28
CA SER A 13 17.58 4.41 2.18
C SER A 13 17.18 3.97 3.58
N ALA A 14 16.00 4.33 4.00
CA ALA A 14 15.43 3.96 5.29
C ALA A 14 13.95 3.70 5.10
N VAL A 15 13.39 2.78 5.90
CA VAL A 15 11.96 2.49 5.90
C VAL A 15 11.18 3.80 6.07
N PRO A 16 10.27 4.14 5.15
CA PRO A 16 9.47 5.36 5.24
C PRO A 16 8.69 5.43 6.56
N GLN A 17 8.65 6.61 7.16
CA GLN A 17 8.03 6.83 8.47
C GLN A 17 6.71 7.59 8.36
N VAL A 18 5.96 7.63 9.47
CA VAL A 18 4.74 8.46 9.56
C VAL A 18 5.09 9.91 9.25
N GLY A 19 4.32 10.49 8.34
CA GLY A 19 4.54 11.85 7.86
C GLY A 19 5.35 11.95 6.57
N ASP A 20 6.05 10.89 6.14
CA ASP A 20 6.74 10.86 4.85
C ASP A 20 5.75 10.70 3.69
N THR A 21 6.23 10.97 2.49
CA THR A 21 5.51 10.64 1.26
C THR A 21 5.90 9.25 0.81
N ALA A 22 4.94 8.33 0.74
CA ALA A 22 5.16 6.96 0.29
C ALA A 22 5.72 6.92 -1.13
N PRO A 23 6.73 6.07 -1.42
CA PRO A 23 7.19 5.81 -2.77
C PRO A 23 6.03 5.39 -3.68
N ASP A 24 5.95 5.99 -4.88
CA ASP A 24 4.92 5.63 -5.85
C ASP A 24 5.33 4.37 -6.61
N PHE A 25 4.34 3.59 -7.01
CA PHE A 25 4.55 2.40 -7.83
C PHE A 25 3.36 2.15 -8.74
N THR A 26 3.59 1.39 -9.80
CA THR A 26 2.55 0.77 -10.61
C THR A 26 2.85 -0.72 -10.67
N VAL A 27 1.88 -1.53 -10.25
CA VAL A 27 1.99 -3.00 -10.15
C VAL A 27 0.75 -3.67 -10.70
N THR A 28 0.87 -4.96 -11.04
CA THR A 28 -0.25 -5.80 -11.48
C THR A 28 -0.52 -6.86 -10.42
N ASP A 29 -1.78 -7.02 -10.03
CA ASP A 29 -2.18 -8.04 -9.06
C ASP A 29 -2.35 -9.43 -9.70
N THR A 30 -2.65 -10.42 -8.86
CA THR A 30 -2.86 -11.81 -9.30
C THR A 30 -4.08 -12.02 -10.20
N ASP A 31 -4.98 -11.03 -10.29
CA ASP A 31 -6.16 -11.07 -11.15
C ASP A 31 -5.93 -10.31 -12.47
N GLY A 32 -4.71 -9.77 -12.67
CA GLY A 32 -4.32 -9.02 -13.86
C GLY A 32 -4.71 -7.55 -13.86
N LYS A 33 -5.22 -7.04 -12.72
CA LYS A 33 -5.58 -5.63 -12.56
C LYS A 33 -4.36 -4.79 -12.20
N GLN A 34 -4.19 -3.66 -12.89
CA GLN A 34 -3.13 -2.70 -12.59
C GLN A 34 -3.54 -1.75 -11.45
N HIS A 35 -2.58 -1.49 -10.57
CA HIS A 35 -2.72 -0.60 -9.42
C HIS A 35 -1.58 0.43 -9.42
N THR A 36 -1.91 1.72 -9.40
CA THR A 36 -0.95 2.82 -9.21
C THR A 36 -1.27 3.50 -7.89
N LEU A 37 -0.30 3.56 -6.96
CA LEU A 37 -0.56 4.05 -5.61
C LEU A 37 -1.11 5.49 -5.61
N SER A 38 -0.52 6.38 -6.43
CA SER A 38 -0.97 7.79 -6.54
C SER A 38 -2.41 7.92 -7.05
N GLU A 39 -2.93 6.95 -7.81
CA GLU A 39 -4.34 6.93 -8.23
C GLU A 39 -5.25 6.31 -7.16
N LEU A 40 -4.78 5.26 -6.47
CA LEU A 40 -5.56 4.60 -5.43
C LEU A 40 -5.86 5.54 -4.26
N VAL A 41 -4.87 6.32 -3.81
CA VAL A 41 -5.05 7.26 -2.67
C VAL A 41 -6.04 8.39 -2.94
N LYS A 42 -6.36 8.67 -4.20
CA LYS A 42 -7.44 9.60 -4.57
C LYS A 42 -8.84 9.04 -4.29
N GLN A 43 -8.96 7.73 -4.24
CA GLN A 43 -10.23 7.02 -4.00
C GLN A 43 -10.49 6.77 -2.52
N GLY A 44 -9.44 6.68 -1.72
CA GLY A 44 -9.50 6.43 -0.29
C GLY A 44 -8.14 5.98 0.27
N PRO A 45 -8.06 5.69 1.58
CA PRO A 45 -6.83 5.24 2.19
C PRO A 45 -6.40 3.87 1.63
N VAL A 46 -5.10 3.69 1.51
CA VAL A 46 -4.50 2.43 1.03
C VAL A 46 -3.67 1.80 2.14
N ILE A 47 -3.93 0.54 2.43
CA ILE A 47 -3.15 -0.28 3.36
C ILE A 47 -2.23 -1.17 2.52
N LEU A 48 -0.92 -0.96 2.64
CA LEU A 48 0.09 -1.84 2.07
C LEU A 48 0.55 -2.82 3.15
N ALA A 49 0.22 -4.10 2.98
CA ALA A 49 0.62 -5.17 3.87
C ALA A 49 1.76 -5.98 3.24
N PHE A 50 3.01 -5.66 3.59
CA PHE A 50 4.17 -6.45 3.19
C PHE A 50 4.30 -7.67 4.10
N PHE A 51 4.38 -8.85 3.52
CA PHE A 51 4.52 -10.09 4.27
C PHE A 51 5.63 -11.01 3.73
N PRO A 52 6.31 -11.78 4.59
CA PRO A 52 7.48 -12.55 4.20
C PRO A 52 7.21 -13.66 3.18
N LYS A 53 6.19 -14.50 3.43
CA LYS A 53 6.00 -15.73 2.65
C LYS A 53 4.58 -16.25 2.72
N ALA A 54 4.00 -16.57 1.56
CA ALA A 54 2.70 -17.24 1.45
C ALA A 54 2.69 -18.59 2.19
N PHE A 55 1.53 -19.02 2.67
CA PHE A 55 1.26 -20.28 3.36
C PHE A 55 2.00 -20.48 4.72
N THR A 56 2.69 -19.45 5.24
CA THR A 56 3.24 -19.53 6.61
C THR A 56 2.16 -19.13 7.62
N SER A 57 2.22 -19.73 8.82
CA SER A 57 1.19 -19.53 9.86
C SER A 57 1.00 -18.08 10.26
N GLY A 58 2.09 -17.29 10.34
CA GLY A 58 2.04 -15.87 10.69
C GLY A 58 1.36 -15.02 9.59
N CYS A 59 1.70 -15.26 8.32
CA CYS A 59 1.12 -14.53 7.20
C CYS A 59 -0.34 -14.95 6.95
N THR A 60 -0.65 -16.24 7.09
CA THR A 60 -2.04 -16.74 7.04
C THR A 60 -2.91 -16.05 8.09
N ARG A 61 -2.43 -15.96 9.33
CA ARG A 61 -3.15 -15.30 10.43
C ARG A 61 -3.37 -13.80 10.14
N GLU A 62 -2.34 -13.09 9.71
CA GLU A 62 -2.42 -11.67 9.36
C GLU A 62 -3.45 -11.41 8.26
N LEU A 63 -3.31 -12.08 7.11
CA LEU A 63 -4.19 -11.84 5.97
C LEU A 63 -5.62 -12.36 6.20
N THR A 64 -5.80 -13.38 7.04
CA THR A 64 -7.11 -13.78 7.55
C THR A 64 -7.75 -12.67 8.38
N ALA A 65 -6.98 -12.04 9.28
CA ALA A 65 -7.49 -10.94 10.09
C ALA A 65 -7.88 -9.72 9.23
N TYR A 66 -7.12 -9.40 8.18
CA TYR A 66 -7.51 -8.38 7.19
C TYR A 66 -8.78 -8.75 6.44
N ARG A 67 -8.93 -10.00 6.01
CA ARG A 67 -10.15 -10.49 5.37
C ARG A 67 -11.37 -10.32 6.28
N ASP A 68 -11.25 -10.71 7.53
CA ASP A 68 -12.36 -10.67 8.48
C ASP A 68 -12.78 -9.22 8.84
N ARG A 69 -11.86 -8.26 8.71
CA ARG A 69 -12.10 -6.83 8.92
C ARG A 69 -12.33 -6.05 7.62
N TYR A 70 -12.35 -6.71 6.48
CA TYR A 70 -12.37 -6.03 5.18
C TYR A 70 -13.62 -5.17 4.98
N ALA A 71 -14.79 -5.63 5.45
CA ALA A 71 -16.02 -4.82 5.39
C ALA A 71 -15.90 -3.49 6.15
N ASP A 72 -15.14 -3.42 7.23
CA ASP A 72 -14.89 -2.17 7.96
C ASP A 72 -13.95 -1.26 7.16
N ILE A 73 -12.95 -1.83 6.50
CA ILE A 73 -12.03 -1.09 5.62
C ILE A 73 -12.78 -0.51 4.43
N GLU A 74 -13.66 -1.28 3.79
CA GLU A 74 -14.50 -0.82 2.67
C GLU A 74 -15.45 0.34 3.05
N LYS A 75 -16.04 0.31 4.24
CA LYS A 75 -16.84 1.44 4.77
C LYS A 75 -16.07 2.75 4.81
N LEU A 76 -14.75 2.67 5.03
CA LEU A 76 -13.83 3.81 5.02
C LEU A 76 -13.31 4.12 3.60
N LYS A 77 -13.83 3.43 2.56
CA LYS A 77 -13.30 3.44 1.18
C LYS A 77 -11.82 3.03 1.12
N GLY A 78 -11.38 2.28 2.11
CA GLY A 78 -10.02 1.77 2.20
C GLY A 78 -9.79 0.61 1.23
N GLN A 79 -8.56 0.45 0.81
CA GLN A 79 -8.11 -0.63 -0.06
C GLN A 79 -6.93 -1.33 0.59
N VAL A 80 -6.83 -2.66 0.42
CA VAL A 80 -5.70 -3.46 0.92
C VAL A 80 -4.94 -4.04 -0.26
N LEU A 81 -3.63 -3.86 -0.27
CA LEU A 81 -2.70 -4.53 -1.18
C LEU A 81 -1.75 -5.39 -0.34
N ALA A 82 -1.86 -6.70 -0.47
CA ALA A 82 -0.96 -7.65 0.18
C ALA A 82 0.23 -7.93 -0.76
N ILE A 83 1.44 -7.58 -0.34
CA ILE A 83 2.64 -7.57 -1.18
C ILE A 83 3.66 -8.57 -0.64
N SER A 84 4.16 -9.46 -1.49
CA SER A 84 5.30 -10.33 -1.16
C SER A 84 6.18 -10.62 -2.37
N MET A 85 7.37 -11.17 -2.12
CA MET A 85 8.29 -11.60 -3.17
C MET A 85 7.98 -13.01 -3.70
N ASP A 86 6.84 -13.59 -3.33
CA ASP A 86 6.34 -14.82 -3.96
C ASP A 86 5.88 -14.54 -5.41
N ASP A 87 5.91 -15.57 -6.24
CA ASP A 87 5.42 -15.51 -7.62
C ASP A 87 3.89 -15.39 -7.70
N ALA A 88 3.40 -14.97 -8.88
CA ALA A 88 1.99 -14.70 -9.09
C ALA A 88 1.10 -15.94 -8.91
N GLU A 89 1.57 -17.13 -9.32
CA GLU A 89 0.81 -18.37 -9.18
C GLU A 89 0.66 -18.77 -7.69
N THR A 90 1.74 -18.69 -6.94
CA THR A 90 1.75 -18.94 -5.49
C THR A 90 0.79 -17.99 -4.78
N LEU A 91 0.84 -16.69 -5.07
CA LEU A 91 -0.05 -15.70 -4.47
C LEU A 91 -1.51 -15.87 -4.88
N LYS A 92 -1.77 -16.26 -6.13
CA LYS A 92 -3.14 -16.54 -6.60
C LYS A 92 -3.76 -17.69 -5.83
N ARG A 93 -3.02 -18.77 -5.62
CA ARG A 93 -3.48 -19.91 -4.80
C ARG A 93 -3.70 -19.51 -3.35
N PHE A 94 -2.78 -18.74 -2.77
CA PHE A 94 -2.89 -18.28 -1.39
C PHE A 94 -4.10 -17.37 -1.19
N LYS A 95 -4.33 -16.41 -2.10
CA LYS A 95 -5.54 -15.57 -2.12
C LYS A 95 -6.82 -16.40 -2.14
N ALA A 96 -6.86 -17.42 -3.02
CA ALA A 96 -8.02 -18.30 -3.16
C ALA A 96 -8.29 -19.13 -1.89
N GLU A 97 -7.23 -19.67 -1.26
CA GLU A 97 -7.35 -20.42 0.00
C GLU A 97 -7.89 -19.56 1.13
N LEU A 98 -7.39 -18.34 1.26
CA LEU A 98 -7.85 -17.37 2.24
C LEU A 98 -9.25 -16.80 1.92
N LYS A 99 -9.75 -16.96 0.70
CA LYS A 99 -10.94 -16.27 0.19
C LYS A 99 -10.86 -14.75 0.41
N ALA A 100 -9.66 -14.19 0.20
CA ALA A 100 -9.40 -12.78 0.48
C ALA A 100 -10.01 -11.88 -0.62
N PRO A 101 -10.81 -10.86 -0.25
CA PRO A 101 -11.48 -9.98 -1.21
C PRO A 101 -10.62 -8.84 -1.75
N PHE A 102 -9.35 -8.75 -1.32
CA PHE A 102 -8.43 -7.68 -1.68
C PHE A 102 -7.32 -8.14 -2.63
N ALA A 103 -6.51 -7.20 -3.11
CA ALA A 103 -5.47 -7.44 -4.09
C ALA A 103 -4.23 -8.11 -3.48
N PHE A 104 -3.66 -9.10 -4.20
CA PHE A 104 -2.37 -9.72 -3.91
C PHE A 104 -1.38 -9.33 -4.99
N ILE A 105 -0.26 -8.75 -4.59
CA ILE A 105 0.74 -8.15 -5.47
C ILE A 105 2.02 -9.01 -5.44
N PRO A 106 2.32 -9.71 -6.53
CA PRO A 106 3.59 -10.40 -6.67
C PRO A 106 4.71 -9.38 -6.96
N ASP A 107 5.77 -9.42 -6.19
CA ASP A 107 6.99 -8.61 -6.36
C ASP A 107 8.25 -9.50 -6.34
N PRO A 108 8.37 -10.51 -7.27
CA PRO A 108 9.44 -11.50 -7.23
C PRO A 108 10.83 -10.89 -7.34
N ASP A 109 10.97 -9.77 -8.04
CA ASP A 109 12.23 -9.03 -8.18
C ASP A 109 12.51 -8.10 -6.98
N GLY A 110 11.53 -7.94 -6.09
CA GLY A 110 11.61 -7.10 -4.90
C GLY A 110 11.75 -5.62 -5.20
N LYS A 111 11.11 -5.14 -6.27
CA LYS A 111 11.18 -3.72 -6.66
C LYS A 111 10.46 -2.85 -5.63
N VAL A 112 9.20 -3.13 -5.34
CA VAL A 112 8.41 -2.36 -4.37
C VAL A 112 8.96 -2.57 -2.96
N VAL A 113 9.36 -3.81 -2.62
CA VAL A 113 10.00 -4.16 -1.35
C VAL A 113 11.27 -3.34 -1.10
N LYS A 114 12.08 -3.08 -2.14
CA LYS A 114 13.28 -2.22 -2.05
C LYS A 114 12.93 -0.74 -1.94
N ASP A 115 11.95 -0.28 -2.71
CA ASP A 115 11.53 1.14 -2.70
C ASP A 115 11.02 1.56 -1.31
N TYR A 116 10.47 0.61 -0.53
CA TYR A 116 10.05 0.81 0.86
C TYR A 116 11.11 0.39 1.89
N ASP A 117 12.29 -0.05 1.45
CA ASP A 117 13.40 -0.52 2.30
C ASP A 117 13.00 -1.61 3.31
N VAL A 118 12.04 -2.46 2.93
CA VAL A 118 11.53 -3.56 3.77
C VAL A 118 12.04 -4.93 3.31
N LYS A 119 13.14 -4.98 2.55
CA LYS A 119 13.78 -6.23 2.17
C LYS A 119 14.60 -6.79 3.32
N THR A 120 14.53 -8.11 3.54
CA THR A 120 15.45 -8.80 4.46
C THR A 120 16.87 -8.81 3.89
N PRO A 121 17.90 -8.54 4.70
CA PRO A 121 19.27 -8.43 4.20
C PRO A 121 19.87 -9.72 3.62
N VAL A 122 19.49 -10.88 4.16
CA VAL A 122 20.14 -12.17 3.88
C VAL A 122 19.34 -13.09 2.97
N VAL A 123 18.01 -12.97 3.02
CA VAL A 123 17.09 -13.82 2.26
C VAL A 123 16.17 -13.00 1.38
N SER A 124 15.71 -13.57 0.25
CA SER A 124 14.83 -12.86 -0.67
C SER A 124 13.38 -12.86 -0.19
N PHE A 125 13.12 -12.23 0.95
CA PHE A 125 11.79 -12.03 1.51
C PHE A 125 11.58 -10.56 1.89
N ALA A 126 10.31 -10.12 1.85
CA ALA A 126 9.91 -8.89 2.51
C ALA A 126 9.92 -9.08 4.03
N GLN A 127 10.27 -8.04 4.76
CA GLN A 127 9.96 -7.96 6.18
C GLN A 127 8.47 -7.68 6.34
N ARG A 128 7.91 -8.05 7.50
CA ARG A 128 6.50 -7.75 7.79
C ARG A 128 6.37 -6.28 8.18
N TYR A 129 5.72 -5.52 7.31
CA TYR A 129 5.39 -4.12 7.51
C TYR A 129 3.99 -3.82 6.99
N THR A 130 3.28 -2.97 7.70
CA THR A 130 2.03 -2.39 7.23
C THR A 130 2.13 -0.88 7.21
N PHE A 131 1.82 -0.30 6.05
CA PHE A 131 1.73 1.15 5.89
C PHE A 131 0.28 1.52 5.60
N VAL A 132 -0.25 2.49 6.34
CA VAL A 132 -1.51 3.14 6.01
C VAL A 132 -1.20 4.45 5.32
N ILE A 133 -1.69 4.62 4.11
CA ILE A 133 -1.35 5.74 3.23
C ILE A 133 -2.64 6.49 2.89
N GLY A 134 -2.63 7.78 3.14
CA GLY A 134 -3.73 8.71 2.85
C GLY A 134 -3.51 9.53 1.60
N GLU A 135 -4.34 10.56 1.46
CA GLU A 135 -4.29 11.52 0.37
C GLU A 135 -2.89 12.10 0.17
N GLY A 136 -2.50 12.33 -1.08
CA GLY A 136 -1.17 12.81 -1.43
C GLY A 136 -0.04 11.80 -1.13
N ARG A 137 -0.36 10.53 -0.95
CA ARG A 137 0.56 9.46 -0.54
C ARG A 137 1.20 9.69 0.84
N LYS A 138 0.54 10.43 1.71
CA LYS A 138 1.03 10.69 3.07
C LYS A 138 0.93 9.42 3.92
N ILE A 139 2.02 8.99 4.53
CA ILE A 139 2.02 7.86 5.45
C ILE A 139 1.39 8.29 6.78
N LEU A 140 0.30 7.65 7.15
CA LEU A 140 -0.50 7.94 8.34
C LEU A 140 -0.11 7.03 9.51
N LYS A 141 0.32 5.79 9.20
CA LYS A 141 0.73 4.79 10.19
C LYS A 141 1.72 3.81 9.58
N VAL A 142 2.61 3.31 10.43
CA VAL A 142 3.53 2.21 10.12
C VAL A 142 3.49 1.23 11.29
N ASP A 143 3.22 -0.04 10.99
CA ASP A 143 3.34 -1.15 11.93
C ASP A 143 4.36 -2.15 11.39
N SER A 144 5.07 -2.86 12.28
CA SER A 144 6.08 -3.84 11.88
C SER A 144 6.05 -5.10 12.75
N GLY A 145 6.59 -6.19 12.23
CA GLY A 145 6.74 -7.43 12.98
C GLY A 145 5.41 -7.97 13.50
N LYS A 146 5.29 -8.15 14.80
CA LYS A 146 4.08 -8.70 15.44
C LYS A 146 2.90 -7.74 15.41
N ASP A 147 3.16 -6.44 15.49
CA ASP A 147 2.12 -5.42 15.52
C ASP A 147 1.39 -5.32 14.18
N ALA A 148 2.07 -5.62 13.08
CA ALA A 148 1.47 -5.67 11.74
C ALA A 148 0.52 -6.87 11.52
N ILE A 149 0.49 -7.85 12.42
CA ILE A 149 -0.42 -9.01 12.32
C ILE A 149 -1.87 -8.63 12.66
N ASP A 150 -2.05 -7.65 13.54
CA ASP A 150 -3.38 -7.16 13.95
C ASP A 150 -3.78 -5.95 13.10
N PRO A 151 -4.83 -6.05 12.25
CA PRO A 151 -5.25 -4.95 11.40
C PRO A 151 -5.95 -3.80 12.15
N SER A 152 -6.26 -3.96 13.44
CA SER A 152 -7.01 -2.97 14.21
C SER A 152 -6.37 -1.59 14.19
N GLY A 153 -5.05 -1.53 14.32
CA GLY A 153 -4.29 -0.29 14.25
C GLY A 153 -4.34 0.36 12.86
N ALA A 154 -4.23 -0.44 11.81
CA ALA A 154 -4.32 0.05 10.43
C ALA A 154 -5.73 0.55 10.10
N VAL A 155 -6.77 -0.17 10.52
CA VAL A 155 -8.17 0.25 10.33
C VAL A 155 -8.45 1.56 11.07
N ALA A 156 -7.98 1.69 12.32
CA ALA A 156 -8.16 2.91 13.12
C ALA A 156 -7.44 4.13 12.54
N ALA A 157 -6.34 3.92 11.82
CA ALA A 157 -5.58 5.00 11.18
C ALA A 157 -6.15 5.43 9.82
N CYS A 158 -7.09 4.67 9.25
CA CYS A 158 -7.78 5.09 8.03
C CYS A 158 -8.68 6.30 8.35
N PRO A 159 -8.46 7.47 7.75
CA PRO A 159 -9.31 8.62 7.99
C PRO A 159 -10.73 8.31 7.49
N LEU A 160 -11.72 8.71 8.27
CA LEU A 160 -13.11 8.71 7.81
C LEU A 160 -13.15 9.52 6.50
N SER A 161 -13.56 8.91 5.40
CA SER A 161 -13.71 9.63 4.14
C SER A 161 -14.67 10.79 4.36
N LYS A 162 -14.18 12.03 4.20
CA LYS A 162 -15.08 13.19 4.17
C LYS A 162 -16.11 12.93 3.09
N PRO A 163 -17.42 13.07 3.36
CA PRO A 163 -18.44 12.89 2.34
C PRO A 163 -18.21 13.93 1.24
N GLY A 164 -17.77 13.42 0.07
CA GLY A 164 -17.84 14.07 -1.23
C GLY A 164 -17.36 15.51 -1.35
N SER A 165 -16.17 15.72 -1.87
CA SER A 165 -16.01 16.78 -2.84
C SER A 165 -16.74 16.34 -4.11
N LYS A 166 -17.96 16.84 -4.33
CA LYS A 166 -18.65 16.77 -5.61
C LYS A 166 -17.70 17.29 -6.69
N PRO A 167 -17.61 16.64 -7.85
CA PRO A 167 -16.96 17.28 -8.99
C PRO A 167 -17.69 18.59 -9.27
N ASP A 168 -16.93 19.67 -9.32
CA ASP A 168 -17.44 21.02 -9.59
C ASP A 168 -17.99 21.06 -11.02
N ALA A 169 -19.30 20.84 -11.14
CA ALA A 169 -20.04 20.99 -12.37
C ALA A 169 -20.29 22.49 -12.62
N ARG A 170 -19.27 23.25 -12.96
CA ARG A 170 -19.34 24.60 -13.46
C ARG A 170 -18.51 24.77 -14.71
N THR A 171 -19.01 24.21 -15.78
CA THR A 171 -18.77 24.77 -17.12
C THR A 171 -20.13 25.15 -17.66
N PRO A 172 -20.46 26.44 -17.78
CA PRO A 172 -21.69 26.84 -18.44
C PRO A 172 -21.54 26.54 -19.94
N PRO A 173 -22.64 26.09 -20.62
CA PRO A 173 -22.60 25.93 -22.06
C PRO A 173 -22.46 27.29 -22.70
N ASP A 174 -21.46 27.43 -23.58
CA ASP A 174 -21.29 28.59 -24.43
C ASP A 174 -22.47 28.73 -25.38
N ALA A 175 -23.29 29.74 -25.10
CA ALA A 175 -24.37 30.15 -25.97
C ALA A 175 -23.85 31.13 -27.01
N ARG A 176 -23.48 30.66 -28.20
CA ARG A 176 -23.40 31.45 -29.42
C ARG A 176 -23.39 30.58 -30.66
N ALA A 177 -24.48 30.57 -31.35
CA ALA A 177 -24.51 30.57 -32.80
C ALA A 177 -25.79 31.24 -33.28
N PRO A 178 -25.68 32.04 -34.35
CA PRO A 178 -26.75 32.85 -34.89
C PRO A 178 -27.84 32.03 -35.61
#